data_e3062ea9307a865d2790ce905b634244
#
_entry.id   e3062ea9307a865d2790ce905b634244
#
_cell.length_a   1.000
_cell.length_b   1.000
_cell.length_c   1.000
_cell.angle_alpha   90.00
_cell.angle_beta   90.00
_cell.angle_gamma   90.00
#
_symmetry.space_group_name_H-M   'P 1'
#
loop_
_entity.id
_entity.type
_entity.pdbx_description
1 polymer ?
#
loop_
_entity_poly.entity_id
_entity_poly.type
_entity_poly.pdbx_seq_one_letter_code
_entity_poly.pdbx_strand_id
1 'polypeptide(L)'
;MPELDTIKGLVKAYSEGLQGYQADEREKQDFLLTQKYGYFREPNIYGSGKGKRALLWQYALSLDPNCFSERQTTGDCVSHGSRNARDITRSVEILVKKEPESWYKMGATEPTYGARGHGGQGMSPAKASRFERDVGFLVRDKYKPVDLTKYNSRIGSNWGRSGVPEKVKALCREHKVGVISNVRSQQELMDALVNGYCAHSGQFASWSSSPNSKNIHARTSGGWAHDMAIVGYDDTKEFWPFTVWFIQNSWGKWNRAVKDWPSSYPKQPPGMIVTSADDFDVCVRSGDCWVYGGIDGYPPQHLPDYGAVGMLKK
;
A
#
# COMPACT_ATOMS: atom_id res chain seq x y z
N MET A 1 14.37 28.72 8.45
CA MET A 1 13.35 29.15 7.48
C MET A 1 13.67 28.77 6.03
N PRO A 2 14.92 28.78 5.51
CA PRO A 2 15.20 28.31 4.14
C PRO A 2 14.84 26.85 3.86
N GLU A 3 14.90 25.99 4.88
CA GLU A 3 14.61 24.55 4.76
C GLU A 3 13.13 24.23 4.47
N LEU A 4 12.20 25.04 4.95
CA LEU A 4 10.75 24.80 4.77
C LEU A 4 10.30 25.10 3.33
N ASP A 5 10.86 26.14 2.72
CA ASP A 5 10.55 26.51 1.34
C ASP A 5 11.23 25.58 0.35
N THR A 6 12.40 25.05 0.69
CA THR A 6 13.08 23.99 -0.08
C THR A 6 12.28 22.69 -0.05
N ILE A 7 11.74 22.30 1.11
CA ILE A 7 10.88 21.10 1.22
C ILE A 7 9.57 21.29 0.44
N LYS A 8 8.94 22.45 0.52
CA LYS A 8 7.73 22.77 -0.27
C LYS A 8 8.00 22.74 -1.78
N GLY A 9 9.13 23.29 -2.21
CA GLY A 9 9.55 23.25 -3.60
C GLY A 9 9.83 21.83 -4.09
N LEU A 10 10.48 21.02 -3.28
CA LEU A 10 10.70 19.59 -3.55
C LEU A 10 9.37 18.83 -3.61
N VAL A 11 8.46 19.04 -2.65
CA VAL A 11 7.13 18.42 -2.64
C VAL A 11 6.36 18.77 -3.90
N LYS A 12 6.37 20.03 -4.34
CA LYS A 12 5.71 20.47 -5.57
C LYS A 12 6.33 19.84 -6.81
N ALA A 13 7.65 19.88 -6.94
CA ALA A 13 8.37 19.26 -8.05
C ALA A 13 8.19 17.75 -8.11
N TYR A 14 8.14 17.08 -6.94
CA TYR A 14 7.90 15.66 -6.84
C TYR A 14 6.44 15.28 -7.17
N SER A 15 5.46 16.05 -6.67
CA SER A 15 4.05 15.74 -6.90
C SER A 15 3.67 15.87 -8.37
N GLU A 16 4.20 16.85 -9.08
CA GLU A 16 3.86 17.12 -10.49
C GLU A 16 4.36 16.04 -11.46
N GLY A 17 5.48 15.36 -11.16
CA GLY A 17 6.06 14.31 -12.01
C GLY A 17 5.77 12.88 -11.58
N LEU A 18 5.26 12.67 -10.37
CA LEU A 18 5.09 11.34 -9.75
C LEU A 18 3.64 10.96 -9.50
N GLN A 19 2.70 11.77 -9.96
CA GLN A 19 1.29 11.44 -9.92
C GLN A 19 0.98 10.40 -11.00
N GLY A 20 0.25 9.36 -10.64
CA GLY A 20 -0.01 8.26 -11.55
C GLY A 20 -1.30 7.50 -11.27
N TYR A 21 -2.13 8.00 -10.37
CA TYR A 21 -3.46 7.45 -10.16
C TYR A 21 -4.39 7.93 -11.28
N GLN A 22 -5.10 6.98 -11.88
CA GLN A 22 -6.15 7.21 -12.87
C GLN A 22 -7.41 6.52 -12.38
N ALA A 23 -8.46 7.27 -12.10
CA ALA A 23 -9.77 6.71 -11.84
C ALA A 23 -10.32 6.10 -13.14
N ASP A 24 -10.74 4.84 -13.09
CA ASP A 24 -11.34 4.13 -14.21
C ASP A 24 -12.54 3.31 -13.72
N GLU A 25 -13.71 3.95 -13.70
CA GLU A 25 -14.93 3.32 -13.19
C GLU A 25 -15.37 2.12 -14.04
N ARG A 26 -15.07 2.12 -15.33
CA ARG A 26 -15.38 0.98 -16.20
C ARG A 26 -14.51 -0.22 -15.84
N GLU A 27 -13.20 -0.03 -15.78
CA GLU A 27 -12.25 -1.08 -15.38
C GLU A 27 -12.58 -1.63 -13.98
N LYS A 28 -12.95 -0.74 -13.06
CA LYS A 28 -13.36 -1.09 -11.70
C LYS A 28 -14.61 -1.94 -11.69
N GLN A 29 -15.67 -1.54 -12.41
CA GLN A 29 -16.90 -2.31 -12.51
C GLN A 29 -16.66 -3.67 -13.17
N ASP A 30 -15.92 -3.72 -14.27
CA ASP A 30 -15.56 -4.96 -14.94
C ASP A 30 -14.79 -5.90 -14.00
N PHE A 31 -13.86 -5.36 -13.20
CA PHE A 31 -13.13 -6.16 -12.23
C PHE A 31 -14.05 -6.70 -11.13
N LEU A 32 -14.90 -5.87 -10.55
CA LEU A 32 -15.84 -6.27 -9.49
C LEU A 32 -16.84 -7.36 -9.94
N LEU A 33 -17.27 -7.33 -11.20
CA LEU A 33 -18.19 -8.33 -11.75
C LEU A 33 -17.51 -9.68 -12.02
N THR A 34 -16.20 -9.70 -12.21
CA THR A 34 -15.46 -10.91 -12.60
C THR A 34 -14.91 -11.70 -11.42
N GLN A 35 -15.10 -11.23 -10.19
CA GLN A 35 -14.57 -11.92 -9.02
C GLN A 35 -15.65 -12.27 -7.99
N LYS A 36 -15.45 -13.39 -7.30
CA LYS A 36 -16.36 -13.91 -6.27
C LYS A 36 -16.58 -12.93 -5.10
N TYR A 37 -15.54 -12.18 -4.74
CA TYR A 37 -15.53 -11.22 -3.63
C TYR A 37 -15.20 -9.81 -4.16
N GLY A 38 -16.09 -9.22 -4.95
CA GLY A 38 -15.89 -7.89 -5.52
C GLY A 38 -15.75 -6.80 -4.47
N TYR A 39 -16.61 -6.85 -3.45
CA TYR A 39 -16.53 -5.98 -2.29
C TYR A 39 -16.07 -6.76 -1.06
N PHE A 40 -15.34 -6.10 -0.17
CA PHE A 40 -14.98 -6.66 1.12
C PHE A 40 -16.25 -6.84 1.96
N ARG A 41 -16.65 -8.10 2.17
CA ARG A 41 -17.82 -8.49 2.95
C ARG A 41 -17.48 -9.76 3.70
N GLU A 42 -16.90 -9.57 4.86
CA GLU A 42 -16.52 -10.72 5.69
C GLU A 42 -17.24 -10.64 7.03
N PRO A 43 -18.41 -11.27 7.16
CA PRO A 43 -19.24 -11.21 8.38
C PRO A 43 -18.51 -11.66 9.63
N ASN A 44 -17.59 -12.61 9.48
CA ASN A 44 -16.88 -13.20 10.63
C ASN A 44 -15.88 -12.25 11.29
N ILE A 45 -15.47 -11.18 10.60
CA ILE A 45 -14.54 -10.18 11.13
C ILE A 45 -15.15 -8.79 11.23
N TYR A 46 -16.45 -8.63 10.91
CA TYR A 46 -17.12 -7.34 10.98
C TYR A 46 -17.09 -6.77 12.41
N GLY A 47 -16.66 -5.50 12.51
CA GLY A 47 -16.50 -4.79 13.78
C GLY A 47 -15.25 -5.19 14.58
N SER A 48 -14.45 -6.16 14.11
CA SER A 48 -13.27 -6.65 14.81
C SER A 48 -12.19 -5.59 15.02
N GLY A 49 -12.14 -4.57 14.15
CA GLY A 49 -11.14 -3.50 14.19
C GLY A 49 -11.47 -2.33 15.10
N LYS A 50 -12.73 -2.18 15.53
CA LYS A 50 -13.16 -1.06 16.35
C LYS A 50 -12.48 -1.03 17.72
N GLY A 51 -11.93 0.14 18.11
CA GLY A 51 -11.23 0.32 19.38
C GLY A 51 -9.87 -0.40 19.46
N LYS A 52 -9.37 -0.88 18.35
CA LYS A 52 -8.09 -1.58 18.26
C LYS A 52 -7.06 -0.81 17.43
N ARG A 53 -5.88 -1.38 17.30
CA ARG A 53 -4.83 -0.91 16.39
C ARG A 53 -4.27 -2.06 15.57
N ALA A 54 -3.77 -1.72 14.37
CA ALA A 54 -2.97 -2.61 13.53
C ALA A 54 -1.80 -1.83 12.96
N LEU A 55 -0.58 -2.33 13.15
CA LEU A 55 0.68 -1.71 12.76
C LEU A 55 1.39 -2.67 11.80
N LEU A 56 0.79 -2.90 10.61
CA LEU A 56 1.18 -4.03 9.75
C LEU A 56 2.56 -3.88 9.11
N TRP A 57 3.07 -2.67 8.95
CA TRP A 57 4.41 -2.44 8.39
C TRP A 57 5.54 -3.09 9.20
N GLN A 58 5.32 -3.40 10.49
CA GLN A 58 6.29 -4.09 11.32
C GLN A 58 6.66 -5.47 10.80
N TYR A 59 5.69 -6.20 10.24
CA TYR A 59 5.91 -7.53 9.69
C TYR A 59 6.84 -7.48 8.48
N ALA A 60 6.60 -6.53 7.56
CA ALA A 60 7.48 -6.32 6.43
C ALA A 60 8.89 -5.88 6.85
N LEU A 61 9.02 -4.94 7.81
CA LEU A 61 10.31 -4.51 8.34
C LEU A 61 11.07 -5.62 9.07
N SER A 62 10.37 -6.57 9.68
CA SER A 62 10.99 -7.72 10.35
C SER A 62 11.62 -8.70 9.37
N LEU A 63 11.08 -8.80 8.15
CA LEU A 63 11.61 -9.67 7.08
C LEU A 63 12.64 -8.94 6.21
N ASP A 64 12.40 -7.66 5.92
CA ASP A 64 13.31 -6.81 5.15
C ASP A 64 13.31 -5.38 5.69
N PRO A 65 14.37 -4.96 6.42
CA PRO A 65 14.49 -3.59 6.93
C PRO A 65 14.45 -2.50 5.85
N ASN A 66 14.65 -2.86 4.59
CA ASN A 66 14.68 -1.96 3.44
C ASN A 66 13.41 -1.98 2.59
N CYS A 67 12.35 -2.72 2.99
CA CYS A 67 11.13 -2.90 2.20
C CYS A 67 10.44 -1.59 1.75
N PHE A 68 10.67 -0.47 2.45
CA PHE A 68 10.13 0.86 2.09
C PHE A 68 11.22 1.83 1.57
N SER A 69 12.41 1.35 1.25
CA SER A 69 13.51 2.20 0.77
C SER A 69 13.39 2.60 -0.70
N GLU A 70 12.64 1.84 -1.48
CA GLU A 70 12.49 2.06 -2.91
C GLU A 70 11.62 3.29 -3.18
N ARG A 71 12.14 4.19 -4.03
CA ARG A 71 11.47 5.43 -4.40
C ARG A 71 11.06 5.38 -5.85
N GLN A 72 9.79 5.66 -6.14
CA GLN A 72 9.31 5.81 -7.51
C GLN A 72 9.98 6.99 -8.24
N THR A 73 10.16 6.85 -9.55
CA THR A 73 10.78 7.87 -10.42
C THR A 73 9.93 8.19 -11.64
N THR A 74 8.71 7.70 -11.70
CA THR A 74 7.70 7.96 -12.76
C THR A 74 6.30 7.90 -12.15
N GLY A 75 5.24 8.08 -12.93
CA GLY A 75 3.84 8.00 -12.49
C GLY A 75 3.35 6.57 -12.24
N ASP A 76 4.11 5.75 -11.50
CA ASP A 76 3.81 4.35 -11.19
C ASP A 76 3.38 4.11 -9.74
N CYS A 77 2.82 5.15 -9.10
CA CYS A 77 2.39 5.08 -7.69
C CYS A 77 1.43 3.92 -7.41
N VAL A 78 0.51 3.61 -8.33
CA VAL A 78 -0.43 2.50 -8.17
C VAL A 78 0.30 1.17 -8.03
N SER A 79 1.33 0.90 -8.83
CA SER A 79 2.12 -0.32 -8.70
C SER A 79 3.00 -0.35 -7.44
N HIS A 80 3.39 0.80 -6.90
CA HIS A 80 4.06 0.88 -5.60
C HIS A 80 3.09 0.67 -4.43
N GLY A 81 1.90 1.27 -4.49
CA GLY A 81 0.85 1.08 -3.48
C GLY A 81 0.40 -0.37 -3.41
N SER A 82 0.05 -0.98 -4.56
CA SER A 82 -0.35 -2.38 -4.64
C SER A 82 0.76 -3.33 -4.16
N ARG A 83 2.01 -3.11 -4.58
CA ARG A 83 3.16 -3.87 -4.10
C ARG A 83 3.28 -3.83 -2.58
N ASN A 84 3.23 -2.64 -1.98
CA ASN A 84 3.37 -2.51 -0.52
C ASN A 84 2.23 -3.22 0.21
N ALA A 85 0.98 -3.09 -0.27
CA ALA A 85 -0.18 -3.76 0.33
C ALA A 85 -0.02 -5.29 0.27
N ARG A 86 0.32 -5.84 -0.89
CA ARG A 86 0.57 -7.25 -1.11
C ARG A 86 1.73 -7.77 -0.26
N ASP A 87 2.87 -7.09 -0.29
CA ASP A 87 4.08 -7.54 0.41
C ASP A 87 3.89 -7.52 1.93
N ILE A 88 3.14 -6.56 2.48
CA ILE A 88 2.77 -6.52 3.89
C ILE A 88 1.81 -7.66 4.25
N THR A 89 0.75 -7.88 3.48
CA THR A 89 -0.17 -9.01 3.71
C THR A 89 0.60 -10.33 3.73
N ARG A 90 1.47 -10.54 2.75
CA ARG A 90 2.33 -11.72 2.69
C ARG A 90 3.29 -11.84 3.88
N SER A 91 3.85 -10.72 4.35
CA SER A 91 4.70 -10.73 5.55
C SER A 91 3.95 -11.20 6.79
N VAL A 92 2.68 -10.83 6.93
CA VAL A 92 1.80 -11.33 7.99
C VAL A 92 1.56 -12.84 7.82
N GLU A 93 1.28 -13.30 6.61
CA GLU A 93 1.08 -14.73 6.33
C GLU A 93 2.32 -15.56 6.70
N ILE A 94 3.50 -15.13 6.33
CA ILE A 94 4.76 -15.81 6.68
C ILE A 94 4.98 -15.84 8.19
N LEU A 95 4.85 -14.70 8.87
CA LEU A 95 5.24 -14.58 10.28
C LEU A 95 4.18 -15.08 11.25
N VAL A 96 2.91 -14.93 10.93
CA VAL A 96 1.78 -15.26 11.81
C VAL A 96 1.19 -16.62 11.47
N LYS A 97 0.86 -16.86 10.19
CA LYS A 97 0.26 -18.12 9.76
C LYS A 97 1.29 -19.25 9.60
N LYS A 98 2.59 -18.91 9.53
CA LYS A 98 3.67 -19.86 9.23
C LYS A 98 3.43 -20.61 7.91
N GLU A 99 2.97 -19.87 6.91
CA GLU A 99 2.76 -20.39 5.57
C GLU A 99 4.06 -21.03 5.01
N PRO A 100 3.96 -22.03 4.13
CA PRO A 100 5.14 -22.74 3.60
C PRO A 100 6.15 -21.83 2.89
N GLU A 101 5.72 -20.69 2.37
CA GLU A 101 6.58 -19.66 1.81
C GLU A 101 7.39 -18.96 2.91
N SER A 102 8.43 -19.60 3.36
CA SER A 102 9.32 -19.10 4.43
C SER A 102 10.24 -17.96 3.99
N TRP A 103 10.28 -17.60 2.72
CA TRP A 103 11.15 -16.54 2.19
C TRP A 103 10.36 -15.30 1.80
N TYR A 104 10.96 -14.14 2.03
CA TYR A 104 10.44 -12.85 1.62
C TYR A 104 11.46 -12.10 0.79
N LYS A 105 11.02 -11.57 -0.33
CA LYS A 105 11.73 -10.56 -1.11
C LYS A 105 10.72 -9.48 -1.50
N MET A 106 11.16 -8.22 -1.51
CA MET A 106 10.35 -7.08 -1.94
C MET A 106 9.83 -7.32 -3.37
N GLY A 107 8.57 -7.04 -3.62
CA GLY A 107 7.95 -7.16 -4.93
C GLY A 107 8.52 -6.19 -5.95
N ALA A 108 8.57 -6.62 -7.21
CA ALA A 108 8.89 -5.76 -8.35
C ALA A 108 7.63 -5.05 -8.85
N THR A 109 7.72 -3.75 -9.11
CA THR A 109 6.60 -2.91 -9.58
C THR A 109 6.44 -2.94 -11.10
N GLU A 110 7.50 -3.28 -11.83
CA GLU A 110 7.58 -3.15 -13.28
C GLU A 110 6.56 -4.02 -14.04
N PRO A 111 6.29 -5.30 -13.67
CA PRO A 111 5.25 -6.08 -14.33
C PRO A 111 3.87 -5.47 -14.16
N THR A 112 3.50 -5.07 -12.95
CA THR A 112 2.21 -4.45 -12.64
C THR A 112 2.06 -3.14 -13.39
N TYR A 113 3.07 -2.25 -13.36
CA TYR A 113 3.04 -0.99 -14.12
C TYR A 113 3.02 -1.21 -15.63
N GLY A 114 3.69 -2.26 -16.11
CA GLY A 114 3.67 -2.67 -17.51
C GLY A 114 2.30 -3.11 -18.02
N ALA A 115 1.43 -3.57 -17.11
CA ALA A 115 0.09 -4.03 -17.46
C ALA A 115 -0.91 -2.90 -17.77
N ARG A 116 -0.54 -1.63 -17.61
CA ARG A 116 -1.46 -0.49 -17.84
C ARG A 116 -1.96 -0.37 -19.30
N GLY A 117 -1.25 -0.93 -20.28
CA GLY A 117 -1.72 -1.06 -21.65
C GLY A 117 -1.65 0.23 -22.51
N HIS A 118 -0.86 1.22 -22.08
CA HIS A 118 -0.63 2.47 -22.84
C HIS A 118 0.76 3.07 -22.58
N GLY A 119 1.19 3.95 -23.46
CA GLY A 119 2.52 4.60 -23.36
C GLY A 119 2.58 5.79 -22.38
N GLY A 120 1.44 6.29 -21.92
CA GLY A 120 1.35 7.39 -20.94
C GLY A 120 1.74 6.97 -19.53
N GLN A 121 1.78 7.94 -18.63
CA GLN A 121 1.96 7.68 -17.20
C GLN A 121 0.63 7.31 -16.52
N GLY A 122 0.71 6.70 -15.34
CA GLY A 122 -0.42 6.35 -14.51
C GLY A 122 -1.11 5.05 -14.89
N MET A 123 -1.94 4.57 -13.99
CA MET A 123 -2.86 3.45 -14.20
C MET A 123 -3.99 3.49 -13.16
N SER A 124 -5.05 2.68 -13.37
CA SER A 124 -6.09 2.50 -12.38
C SER A 124 -5.71 1.40 -11.37
N PRO A 125 -6.10 1.55 -10.10
CA PRO A 125 -5.92 0.52 -9.08
C PRO A 125 -6.60 -0.81 -9.44
N ALA A 126 -7.78 -0.75 -10.05
CA ALA A 126 -8.50 -1.94 -10.52
C ALA A 126 -7.70 -2.74 -11.56
N LYS A 127 -7.02 -2.06 -12.48
CA LYS A 127 -6.17 -2.72 -13.49
C LYS A 127 -4.93 -3.37 -12.87
N ALA A 128 -4.30 -2.71 -11.91
CA ALA A 128 -3.20 -3.29 -11.15
C ALA A 128 -3.65 -4.54 -10.40
N SER A 129 -4.76 -4.45 -9.67
CA SER A 129 -5.38 -5.54 -8.92
C SER A 129 -5.75 -6.72 -9.82
N ARG A 130 -6.35 -6.45 -10.97
CA ARG A 130 -6.68 -7.50 -11.97
C ARG A 130 -5.42 -8.22 -12.44
N PHE A 131 -4.36 -7.48 -12.79
CA PHE A 131 -3.12 -8.10 -13.24
C PHE A 131 -2.51 -8.98 -12.15
N GLU A 132 -2.41 -8.50 -10.92
CA GLU A 132 -1.81 -9.26 -9.81
C GLU A 132 -2.64 -10.49 -9.42
N ARG A 133 -3.97 -10.45 -9.56
CA ARG A 133 -4.83 -11.61 -9.34
C ARG A 133 -4.74 -12.63 -10.49
N ASP A 134 -4.85 -12.18 -11.74
CA ASP A 134 -5.04 -13.06 -12.90
C ASP A 134 -3.69 -13.57 -13.44
N VAL A 135 -2.68 -12.73 -13.43
CA VAL A 135 -1.34 -13.03 -13.95
C VAL A 135 -0.35 -13.29 -12.81
N GLY A 136 -0.38 -12.49 -11.74
CA GLY A 136 0.54 -12.60 -10.64
C GLY A 136 1.60 -11.49 -10.62
N PHE A 137 2.65 -11.69 -9.86
CA PHE A 137 3.70 -10.69 -9.66
C PHE A 137 5.10 -11.33 -9.64
N LEU A 138 6.14 -10.51 -9.68
CA LEU A 138 7.52 -10.91 -9.44
C LEU A 138 8.10 -10.20 -8.23
N VAL A 139 9.13 -10.78 -7.66
CA VAL A 139 9.94 -10.16 -6.60
C VAL A 139 11.22 -9.55 -7.18
N ARG A 140 11.92 -8.75 -6.39
CA ARG A 140 13.24 -8.21 -6.74
C ARG A 140 14.26 -9.34 -6.88
N ASP A 141 14.47 -9.79 -8.12
CA ASP A 141 15.43 -10.83 -8.45
C ASP A 141 15.92 -10.72 -9.90
N LYS A 142 16.91 -11.54 -10.26
CA LYS A 142 17.39 -11.68 -11.62
C LYS A 142 16.72 -12.86 -12.29
N TYR A 143 15.91 -12.60 -13.29
CA TYR A 143 15.24 -13.59 -14.12
C TYR A 143 15.94 -13.72 -15.46
N LYS A 144 15.85 -14.91 -16.09
CA LYS A 144 16.48 -15.13 -17.41
C LYS A 144 16.08 -14.09 -18.47
N PRO A 145 14.78 -13.66 -18.58
CA PRO A 145 14.37 -12.66 -19.57
C PRO A 145 14.61 -11.22 -19.12
N VAL A 146 14.80 -10.93 -17.81
CA VAL A 146 14.90 -9.57 -17.28
C VAL A 146 15.58 -9.53 -15.92
N ASP A 147 16.37 -8.50 -15.66
CA ASP A 147 16.95 -8.20 -14.36
C ASP A 147 16.05 -7.19 -13.63
N LEU A 148 15.41 -7.63 -12.54
CA LEU A 148 14.56 -6.83 -11.66
C LEU A 148 15.16 -6.69 -10.25
N THR A 149 16.46 -6.96 -10.06
CA THR A 149 17.13 -6.82 -8.75
C THR A 149 17.05 -5.40 -8.19
N LYS A 150 16.92 -4.40 -9.08
CA LYS A 150 16.73 -2.99 -8.73
C LYS A 150 15.57 -2.41 -9.51
N TYR A 151 14.86 -1.48 -8.87
CA TYR A 151 13.79 -0.72 -9.52
C TYR A 151 14.29 0.00 -10.78
N ASN A 152 13.55 -0.17 -11.86
CA ASN A 152 13.82 0.47 -13.13
C ASN A 152 12.53 0.91 -13.84
N SER A 153 12.15 2.17 -13.65
CA SER A 153 10.92 2.73 -14.23
C SER A 153 10.85 2.62 -15.77
N ARG A 154 11.99 2.56 -16.46
CA ARG A 154 12.02 2.40 -17.94
C ARG A 154 11.47 1.05 -18.37
N ILE A 155 11.75 -0.03 -17.63
CA ILE A 155 11.24 -1.37 -17.93
C ILE A 155 9.71 -1.34 -17.88
N GLY A 156 9.12 -0.93 -16.77
CA GLY A 156 7.66 -0.82 -16.64
C GLY A 156 7.03 0.15 -17.63
N SER A 157 7.73 1.27 -17.94
CA SER A 157 7.28 2.25 -18.95
C SER A 157 7.25 1.65 -20.35
N ASN A 158 8.26 0.90 -20.74
CA ASN A 158 8.32 0.24 -22.05
C ASN A 158 7.23 -0.84 -22.15
N TRP A 159 7.06 -1.67 -21.12
CA TRP A 159 6.02 -2.70 -21.11
C TRP A 159 4.60 -2.13 -21.11
N GLY A 160 4.38 -0.94 -20.56
CA GLY A 160 3.10 -0.27 -20.67
C GLY A 160 2.71 0.03 -22.12
N ARG A 161 3.71 0.34 -22.96
CA ARG A 161 3.53 0.62 -24.38
C ARG A 161 3.45 -0.64 -25.24
N SER A 162 4.32 -1.63 -24.97
CA SER A 162 4.47 -2.83 -25.79
C SER A 162 3.78 -4.08 -25.25
N GLY A 163 3.23 -4.01 -24.02
CA GLY A 163 2.75 -5.14 -23.25
C GLY A 163 3.87 -5.79 -22.42
N VAL A 164 3.51 -6.42 -21.32
CA VAL A 164 4.40 -7.26 -20.52
C VAL A 164 4.73 -8.51 -21.33
N PRO A 165 6.01 -8.86 -21.55
CA PRO A 165 6.39 -10.02 -22.33
C PRO A 165 5.80 -11.33 -21.78
N GLU A 166 5.36 -12.24 -22.64
CA GLU A 166 4.76 -13.52 -22.20
C GLU A 166 5.67 -14.37 -21.32
N LYS A 167 6.99 -14.34 -21.58
CA LYS A 167 7.98 -15.02 -20.72
C LYS A 167 7.99 -14.45 -19.29
N VAL A 168 7.77 -13.15 -19.14
CA VAL A 168 7.66 -12.48 -17.83
C VAL A 168 6.35 -12.83 -17.15
N LYS A 169 5.23 -12.79 -17.90
CA LYS A 169 3.92 -13.20 -17.37
C LYS A 169 3.91 -14.66 -16.92
N ALA A 170 4.61 -15.56 -17.65
CA ALA A 170 4.74 -16.96 -17.25
C ALA A 170 5.41 -17.09 -15.87
N LEU A 171 6.45 -16.30 -15.59
CA LEU A 171 7.10 -16.25 -14.29
C LEU A 171 6.18 -15.64 -13.22
N CYS A 172 5.42 -14.59 -13.54
CA CYS A 172 4.46 -13.97 -12.61
C CYS A 172 3.41 -14.99 -12.12
N ARG A 173 2.99 -15.96 -12.96
CA ARG A 173 1.98 -16.96 -12.61
C ARG A 173 2.41 -17.91 -11.49
N GLU A 174 3.69 -17.95 -11.15
CA GLU A 174 4.21 -18.70 -10.01
C GLU A 174 3.88 -18.01 -8.66
N HIS A 175 3.54 -16.70 -8.70
CA HIS A 175 3.25 -15.89 -7.53
C HIS A 175 1.95 -15.11 -7.73
N LYS A 176 0.83 -15.70 -7.34
CA LYS A 176 -0.50 -15.07 -7.47
C LYS A 176 -0.96 -14.50 -6.14
N VAL A 177 -1.76 -13.44 -6.23
CA VAL A 177 -2.60 -12.98 -5.12
C VAL A 177 -3.88 -13.81 -5.12
N GLY A 178 -4.31 -14.27 -3.94
CA GLY A 178 -5.51 -15.08 -3.85
C GLY A 178 -6.79 -14.28 -4.09
N VAL A 179 -7.02 -13.25 -3.30
CA VAL A 179 -8.21 -12.40 -3.37
C VAL A 179 -7.81 -10.93 -3.23
N ILE A 180 -8.48 -10.08 -4.02
CA ILE A 180 -8.41 -8.61 -3.88
C ILE A 180 -9.83 -8.09 -3.90
N SER A 181 -10.23 -7.31 -2.90
CA SER A 181 -11.59 -6.78 -2.77
C SER A 181 -11.60 -5.27 -2.56
N ASN A 182 -12.66 -4.61 -3.05
CA ASN A 182 -12.86 -3.18 -2.86
C ASN A 182 -13.45 -2.89 -1.47
N VAL A 183 -12.88 -1.94 -0.76
CA VAL A 183 -13.30 -1.47 0.56
C VAL A 183 -14.08 -0.17 0.42
N ARG A 184 -15.20 -0.03 1.14
CA ARG A 184 -16.12 1.11 1.01
C ARG A 184 -16.28 1.95 2.26
N SER A 185 -15.73 1.50 3.39
CA SER A 185 -15.80 2.22 4.64
C SER A 185 -14.53 2.08 5.45
N GLN A 186 -14.26 3.05 6.32
CA GLN A 186 -13.14 2.97 7.26
C GLN A 186 -13.30 1.77 8.21
N GLN A 187 -14.54 1.41 8.57
CA GLN A 187 -14.77 0.23 9.42
C GLN A 187 -14.36 -1.06 8.71
N GLU A 188 -14.78 -1.27 7.45
CA GLU A 188 -14.34 -2.42 6.65
C GLU A 188 -12.80 -2.49 6.54
N LEU A 189 -12.15 -1.31 6.40
CA LEU A 189 -10.69 -1.24 6.32
C LEU A 189 -10.01 -1.55 7.66
N MET A 190 -10.54 -1.05 8.78
CA MET A 190 -10.07 -1.41 10.13
C MET A 190 -10.19 -2.92 10.36
N ASP A 191 -11.31 -3.51 9.98
CA ASP A 191 -11.57 -4.95 10.10
C ASP A 191 -10.58 -5.77 9.25
N ALA A 192 -10.28 -5.31 8.03
CA ALA A 192 -9.26 -5.95 7.20
C ALA A 192 -7.87 -5.88 7.83
N LEU A 193 -7.44 -4.68 8.22
CA LEU A 193 -6.08 -4.45 8.75
C LEU A 193 -5.84 -5.18 10.08
N VAL A 194 -6.81 -5.20 11.00
CA VAL A 194 -6.63 -5.90 12.29
C VAL A 194 -6.51 -7.41 12.11
N ASN A 195 -6.97 -7.94 10.99
CA ASN A 195 -6.82 -9.33 10.59
C ASN A 195 -5.62 -9.56 9.64
N GLY A 196 -4.76 -8.56 9.45
CA GLY A 196 -3.51 -8.68 8.69
C GLY A 196 -3.62 -8.48 7.19
N TYR A 197 -4.76 -8.01 6.70
CA TYR A 197 -5.02 -7.78 5.28
C TYR A 197 -4.78 -6.31 4.94
N CYS A 198 -3.64 -6.04 4.33
CA CYS A 198 -3.23 -4.68 3.97
C CYS A 198 -3.95 -4.19 2.71
N ALA A 199 -4.06 -2.88 2.57
CA ALA A 199 -4.74 -2.25 1.44
C ALA A 199 -3.90 -1.16 0.79
N HIS A 200 -4.28 -0.74 -0.42
CA HIS A 200 -3.84 0.50 -1.04
C HIS A 200 -5.03 1.31 -1.54
N SER A 201 -4.82 2.59 -1.74
CA SER A 201 -5.89 3.48 -2.19
C SER A 201 -5.40 4.52 -3.19
N GLY A 202 -6.09 4.57 -4.33
CA GLY A 202 -6.02 5.66 -5.29
C GLY A 202 -6.97 6.79 -4.92
N GLN A 203 -6.49 8.03 -4.87
CA GLN A 203 -7.29 9.19 -4.45
C GLN A 203 -6.75 10.51 -5.00
N PHE A 204 -7.57 11.55 -4.90
CA PHE A 204 -7.22 12.93 -5.21
C PHE A 204 -7.11 13.75 -3.92
N ALA A 205 -6.06 13.49 -3.14
CA ALA A 205 -5.80 14.24 -1.91
C ALA A 205 -4.31 14.45 -1.70
N SER A 206 -3.96 15.46 -0.95
CA SER A 206 -2.59 15.75 -0.56
C SER A 206 -2.50 16.01 0.94
N TRP A 207 -1.32 15.76 1.51
CA TRP A 207 -1.03 15.94 2.93
C TRP A 207 0.15 16.88 3.12
N SER A 208 0.21 17.51 4.28
CA SER A 208 1.34 18.34 4.68
C SER A 208 2.63 17.51 4.77
N SER A 209 3.74 18.09 4.38
CA SER A 209 5.06 17.46 4.54
C SER A 209 5.62 17.54 5.97
N SER A 210 4.91 18.21 6.87
CA SER A 210 5.28 18.34 8.29
C SER A 210 4.07 18.11 9.17
N PRO A 211 4.23 17.45 10.32
CA PRO A 211 3.15 17.31 11.28
C PRO A 211 2.70 18.67 11.83
N ASN A 212 1.42 18.78 12.09
CA ASN A 212 0.79 19.94 12.74
C ASN A 212 0.87 19.87 14.28
N SER A 213 0.18 20.76 14.99
CA SER A 213 0.14 20.79 16.45
C SER A 213 -0.53 19.54 17.09
N LYS A 214 -1.34 18.80 16.33
CA LYS A 214 -1.91 17.50 16.76
C LYS A 214 -0.99 16.32 16.47
N ASN A 215 0.25 16.58 16.06
CA ASN A 215 1.24 15.58 15.68
C ASN A 215 0.80 14.63 14.55
N ILE A 216 0.10 15.15 13.56
CA ILE A 216 -0.37 14.44 12.36
C ILE A 216 -0.10 15.27 11.10
N HIS A 217 -0.01 14.61 9.96
CA HIS A 217 0.02 15.23 8.64
C HIS A 217 -1.42 15.56 8.22
N ALA A 218 -1.78 16.83 8.30
CA ALA A 218 -3.10 17.27 7.89
C ALA A 218 -3.28 17.20 6.38
N ARG A 219 -4.51 16.95 5.96
CA ARG A 219 -4.90 17.11 4.56
C ARG A 219 -4.73 18.57 4.14
N THR A 220 -4.27 18.79 2.91
CA THR A 220 -4.10 20.11 2.33
C THR A 220 -5.15 20.38 1.23
N SER A 221 -5.27 21.63 0.79
CA SER A 221 -6.19 22.03 -0.29
C SER A 221 -5.75 21.54 -1.68
N GLY A 222 -4.52 21.06 -1.82
CA GLY A 222 -4.03 20.45 -3.07
C GLY A 222 -4.65 19.08 -3.33
N GLY A 223 -4.55 18.61 -4.56
CA GLY A 223 -4.96 17.27 -4.95
C GLY A 223 -3.82 16.54 -5.65
N TRP A 224 -3.38 15.44 -5.09
CA TRP A 224 -2.49 14.50 -5.77
C TRP A 224 -3.32 13.40 -6.42
N ALA A 225 -3.16 13.18 -7.71
CA ALA A 225 -3.64 11.97 -8.36
C ALA A 225 -2.69 10.82 -8.01
N HIS A 226 -2.84 10.24 -6.81
CA HIS A 226 -1.83 9.38 -6.20
C HIS A 226 -2.43 8.15 -5.55
N ASP A 227 -1.64 7.08 -5.49
CA ASP A 227 -1.99 5.83 -4.82
C ASP A 227 -0.93 5.49 -3.77
N MET A 228 -1.39 5.06 -2.60
CA MET A 228 -0.51 4.73 -1.47
C MET A 228 -1.05 3.53 -0.70
N ALA A 229 -0.16 2.78 -0.06
CA ALA A 229 -0.54 1.67 0.80
C ALA A 229 -1.04 2.16 2.16
N ILE A 230 -2.13 1.57 2.65
CA ILE A 230 -2.67 1.80 3.98
C ILE A 230 -2.13 0.73 4.90
N VAL A 231 -1.11 1.08 5.67
CA VAL A 231 -0.25 0.11 6.37
C VAL A 231 -0.64 -0.11 7.83
N GLY A 232 -1.62 0.64 8.31
CA GLY A 232 -2.11 0.49 9.68
C GLY A 232 -3.07 1.60 10.10
N TYR A 233 -3.57 1.45 11.33
CA TYR A 233 -4.40 2.44 12.02
C TYR A 233 -4.25 2.27 13.54
N ASP A 234 -4.66 3.29 14.30
CA ASP A 234 -4.88 3.19 15.74
C ASP A 234 -6.20 3.86 16.11
N ASP A 235 -7.13 3.07 16.65
CA ASP A 235 -8.43 3.50 17.17
C ASP A 235 -8.51 3.36 18.70
N THR A 236 -7.41 3.05 19.39
CA THR A 236 -7.39 2.85 20.85
C THR A 236 -7.54 4.14 21.64
N LYS A 237 -7.26 5.29 21.06
CA LYS A 237 -7.22 6.60 21.71
C LYS A 237 -6.12 6.74 22.79
N GLU A 238 -5.13 5.85 22.78
CA GLU A 238 -4.04 5.85 23.76
C GLU A 238 -3.04 7.00 23.52
N PHE A 239 -2.64 7.24 22.28
CA PHE A 239 -1.64 8.25 21.92
C PHE A 239 -2.24 9.46 21.22
N TRP A 240 -3.32 9.29 20.49
CA TRP A 240 -4.10 10.36 19.89
C TRP A 240 -5.54 10.27 20.38
N PRO A 241 -6.20 11.40 20.72
CA PRO A 241 -7.58 11.38 21.22
C PRO A 241 -8.62 11.07 20.12
N PHE A 242 -8.16 10.70 18.93
CA PHE A 242 -8.96 10.35 17.74
C PHE A 242 -8.28 9.22 16.98
N THR A 243 -9.02 8.58 16.08
CA THR A 243 -8.47 7.54 15.20
C THR A 243 -7.43 8.12 14.27
N VAL A 244 -6.27 7.47 14.17
CA VAL A 244 -5.22 7.81 13.19
C VAL A 244 -5.00 6.68 12.21
N TRP A 245 -4.59 7.06 11.00
CA TRP A 245 -4.25 6.17 9.91
C TRP A 245 -2.79 6.33 9.51
N PHE A 246 -2.16 5.22 9.16
CA PHE A 246 -0.77 5.16 8.71
C PHE A 246 -0.75 4.80 7.22
N ILE A 247 -0.27 5.73 6.40
CA ILE A 247 -0.23 5.62 4.95
C ILE A 247 1.22 5.64 4.49
N GLN A 248 1.67 4.65 3.74
CA GLN A 248 3.03 4.58 3.21
C GLN A 248 3.09 5.14 1.80
N ASN A 249 3.79 6.25 1.65
CA ASN A 249 4.07 6.88 0.36
C ASN A 249 5.34 6.30 -0.28
N SER A 250 5.40 6.33 -1.60
CA SER A 250 6.51 5.84 -2.43
C SER A 250 7.53 6.90 -2.87
N TRP A 251 7.52 8.09 -2.23
CA TRP A 251 8.43 9.20 -2.58
C TRP A 251 9.69 9.27 -1.70
N GLY A 252 10.01 8.20 -0.99
CA GLY A 252 11.15 8.16 -0.07
C GLY A 252 10.98 9.14 1.10
N LYS A 253 12.05 9.81 1.52
CA LYS A 253 12.06 10.76 2.66
C LYS A 253 11.48 12.13 2.29
N TRP A 254 10.27 12.19 1.76
CA TRP A 254 9.65 13.44 1.29
C TRP A 254 9.05 14.30 2.40
N ASN A 255 8.71 13.70 3.54
CA ASN A 255 8.08 14.36 4.68
C ASN A 255 8.92 14.21 5.96
N ARG A 256 8.58 15.00 6.96
CA ARG A 256 9.14 14.88 8.31
C ARG A 256 8.34 13.84 9.09
N ALA A 257 9.02 13.02 9.86
CA ALA A 257 8.38 12.11 10.82
C ALA A 257 7.57 12.90 11.86
N VAL A 258 6.51 12.28 12.40
CA VAL A 258 5.80 12.85 13.55
C VAL A 258 6.74 12.89 14.75
N LYS A 259 6.58 13.91 15.59
CA LYS A 259 7.28 14.02 16.87
C LYS A 259 6.66 13.06 17.87
N ASP A 260 7.36 12.81 18.96
CA ASP A 260 6.82 12.01 20.08
C ASP A 260 6.18 10.68 19.59
N TRP A 261 6.90 10.00 18.67
CA TRP A 261 6.49 8.69 18.18
C TRP A 261 6.39 7.70 19.34
N PRO A 262 5.28 6.96 19.50
CA PRO A 262 5.13 6.07 20.65
C PRO A 262 6.26 5.03 20.69
N SER A 263 6.92 4.91 21.84
CA SER A 263 8.07 4.00 22.01
C SER A 263 7.68 2.52 21.88
N SER A 264 6.39 2.20 22.10
CA SER A 264 5.83 0.88 21.91
C SER A 264 5.54 0.54 20.43
N TYR A 265 5.61 1.53 19.53
CA TYR A 265 5.36 1.30 18.11
C TYR A 265 6.64 0.85 17.38
N PRO A 266 6.47 0.07 16.30
CA PRO A 266 7.56 -0.18 15.37
C PRO A 266 8.10 1.13 14.81
N LYS A 267 9.37 1.15 14.42
CA LYS A 267 9.99 2.34 13.83
C LYS A 267 9.12 2.91 12.68
N GLN A 268 8.89 4.22 12.70
CA GLN A 268 8.21 4.92 11.60
C GLN A 268 9.05 4.84 10.32
N PRO A 269 8.54 4.24 9.23
CA PRO A 269 9.25 4.24 7.95
C PRO A 269 9.37 5.64 7.36
N PRO A 270 10.43 5.91 6.58
CA PRO A 270 10.53 7.15 5.82
C PRO A 270 9.35 7.32 4.87
N GLY A 271 8.80 8.53 4.81
CA GLY A 271 7.71 8.85 3.91
C GLY A 271 6.31 8.44 4.39
N MET A 272 6.20 7.85 5.58
CA MET A 272 4.91 7.53 6.17
C MET A 272 4.14 8.80 6.53
N ILE A 273 2.87 8.84 6.13
CA ILE A 273 1.89 9.85 6.54
C ILE A 273 1.12 9.30 7.74
N VAL A 274 0.98 10.10 8.78
CA VAL A 274 0.08 9.86 9.92
C VAL A 274 -1.02 10.89 9.84
N THR A 275 -2.27 10.47 9.73
CA THR A 275 -3.39 11.39 9.49
C THR A 275 -4.63 10.99 10.29
N SER A 276 -5.54 11.95 10.53
CA SER A 276 -6.80 11.69 11.23
C SER A 276 -7.79 10.91 10.38
N ALA A 277 -8.78 10.29 11.02
CA ALA A 277 -9.88 9.62 10.33
C ALA A 277 -10.65 10.56 9.39
N ASP A 278 -10.87 11.82 9.80
CA ASP A 278 -11.58 12.82 9.00
C ASP A 278 -10.81 13.15 7.70
N ASP A 279 -9.49 13.37 7.82
CA ASP A 279 -8.63 13.63 6.66
C ASP A 279 -8.44 12.39 5.77
N PHE A 280 -8.43 11.21 6.40
CA PHE A 280 -8.27 9.92 5.70
C PHE A 280 -9.50 9.51 4.89
N ASP A 281 -10.69 9.98 5.24
CA ASP A 281 -11.96 9.55 4.66
C ASP A 281 -11.99 9.63 3.11
N VAL A 282 -11.23 10.55 2.52
CA VAL A 282 -11.06 10.67 1.07
C VAL A 282 -10.47 9.40 0.43
N CYS A 283 -9.64 8.66 1.15
CA CYS A 283 -9.02 7.43 0.65
C CYS A 283 -10.05 6.31 0.43
N VAL A 284 -11.09 6.27 1.25
CA VAL A 284 -12.17 5.29 1.10
C VAL A 284 -13.28 5.80 0.18
N ARG A 285 -13.66 7.08 0.29
CA ARG A 285 -14.67 7.70 -0.56
C ARG A 285 -14.28 7.78 -2.04
N SER A 286 -13.00 7.69 -2.36
CA SER A 286 -12.56 7.57 -3.76
C SER A 286 -13.19 6.36 -4.46
N GLY A 287 -13.59 5.35 -3.69
CA GLY A 287 -14.07 4.07 -4.19
C GLY A 287 -12.97 3.19 -4.79
N ASP A 288 -11.71 3.62 -4.73
CA ASP A 288 -10.54 2.90 -5.24
C ASP A 288 -9.61 2.44 -4.11
N CYS A 289 -10.20 1.97 -3.00
CA CYS A 289 -9.48 1.34 -1.90
C CYS A 289 -9.57 -0.19 -2.03
N TRP A 290 -8.43 -0.88 -2.16
CA TRP A 290 -8.33 -2.30 -2.47
C TRP A 290 -7.54 -3.04 -1.41
N VAL A 291 -8.16 -4.05 -0.81
CA VAL A 291 -7.55 -4.92 0.22
C VAL A 291 -7.10 -6.24 -0.39
N TYR A 292 -5.95 -6.70 0.05
CA TYR A 292 -5.32 -7.95 -0.38
C TYR A 292 -5.55 -9.04 0.65
N GLY A 293 -6.04 -10.21 0.20
CA GLY A 293 -6.27 -11.41 1.00
C GLY A 293 -5.51 -12.61 0.48
N GLY A 294 -5.50 -13.68 1.26
CA GLY A 294 -4.92 -14.97 0.89
C GLY A 294 -5.79 -15.77 -0.10
N ILE A 295 -5.34 -16.97 -0.44
CA ILE A 295 -6.08 -17.89 -1.33
C ILE A 295 -7.45 -18.24 -0.75
N ASP A 296 -7.56 -18.38 0.56
CA ASP A 296 -8.79 -18.72 1.28
C ASP A 296 -9.70 -17.52 1.57
N GLY A 297 -9.43 -16.37 0.97
CA GLY A 297 -10.18 -15.13 1.21
C GLY A 297 -9.67 -14.36 2.42
N TYR A 298 -10.57 -14.05 3.36
CA TYR A 298 -10.29 -13.23 4.54
C TYR A 298 -10.65 -13.95 5.85
N PRO A 299 -10.09 -15.13 6.14
CA PRO A 299 -10.37 -15.78 7.41
C PRO A 299 -9.92 -14.90 8.59
N PRO A 300 -10.66 -14.94 9.74
CA PRO A 300 -10.27 -14.21 10.93
C PRO A 300 -8.86 -14.55 11.38
N GLN A 301 -8.09 -13.55 11.75
CA GLN A 301 -6.74 -13.73 12.29
C GLN A 301 -6.59 -12.99 13.62
N HIS A 302 -5.90 -13.60 14.54
CA HIS A 302 -5.50 -12.98 15.80
C HIS A 302 -4.06 -12.51 15.69
N LEU A 303 -3.88 -11.26 15.27
CA LEU A 303 -2.57 -10.65 15.30
C LEU A 303 -2.21 -10.29 16.74
N PRO A 304 -0.98 -10.59 17.19
CA PRO A 304 -0.51 -10.10 18.48
C PRO A 304 -0.55 -8.56 18.50
N ASP A 305 -1.08 -7.99 19.58
CA ASP A 305 -0.96 -6.54 19.79
C ASP A 305 0.46 -6.21 20.25
N TYR A 306 1.34 -5.97 19.31
CA TYR A 306 2.74 -5.63 19.59
C TYR A 306 2.92 -4.23 20.17
N GLY A 307 1.88 -3.40 20.20
CA GLY A 307 1.89 -2.16 20.96
C GLY A 307 1.94 -2.41 22.48
N ALA A 308 1.39 -3.54 22.95
CA ALA A 308 1.42 -3.95 24.34
C ALA A 308 2.63 -4.83 24.71
N VAL A 309 3.25 -5.49 23.76
CA VAL A 309 4.37 -6.43 23.97
C VAL A 309 5.52 -5.99 23.07
N GLY A 310 6.39 -5.14 23.59
CA GLY A 310 7.54 -4.65 22.84
C GLY A 310 8.21 -5.75 22.01
N MET A 311 8.40 -5.45 20.72
CA MET A 311 9.10 -6.17 19.64
C MET A 311 9.33 -7.67 19.86
N LEU A 312 8.99 -8.46 18.84
CA LEU A 312 9.52 -9.81 18.67
C LEU A 312 11.04 -9.78 18.97
N LYS A 313 11.43 -10.24 20.14
CA LYS A 313 12.83 -10.58 20.39
C LYS A 313 13.19 -11.67 19.39
N LYS A 314 14.24 -11.37 18.59
CA LYS A 314 14.88 -12.35 17.69
C LYS A 314 15.29 -13.58 18.44
#